data_58f47a34f93980a2962792286fd4e4a6
#
_entry.id   58f47a34f93980a2962792286fd4e4a6
#
_cell.length_a   1.000
_cell.length_b   1.000
_cell.length_c   1.000
_cell.angle_alpha   90.00
_cell.angle_beta   90.00
_cell.angle_gamma   90.00
#
_symmetry.space_group_name_H-M   'P 1'
#
loop_
_entity.id
_entity.type
_entity.pdbx_description
1 polymer ?
#
loop_
_entity_poly.entity_id
_entity_poly.type
_entity_poly.pdbx_seq_one_letter_code
_entity_poly.pdbx_strand_id
1 'polypeptide(L)'
;MEKKIRKNGLVQLNEVGVEKAQRLSRGGKYEPAIWGKSRFTEEDNARYRADIQKQIAEAEAAGEDTWSITMRDDGESRLPPTSTSVRIYPGRPYTVLKARTQGYWNYRKHSGQCLILDPETGREVWVPRYFVEAV
;
A
#
# COMPACT_ATOMS: atom_id res chain seq x y z
N MET A 1 23.36 2.45 -20.91
CA MET A 1 22.31 1.42 -20.97
C MET A 1 21.51 1.42 -19.69
N GLU A 2 20.20 1.38 -19.82
CA GLU A 2 19.34 1.24 -18.66
C GLU A 2 19.46 -0.17 -18.08
N LYS A 3 19.59 -0.25 -16.77
CA LYS A 3 19.56 -1.53 -16.07
C LYS A 3 18.15 -2.07 -16.07
N LYS A 4 18.02 -3.37 -16.31
CA LYS A 4 16.72 -4.04 -16.25
C LYS A 4 16.35 -4.34 -14.79
N ILE A 5 15.06 -4.19 -14.47
CA ILE A 5 14.52 -4.63 -13.19
C ILE A 5 14.50 -6.15 -13.18
N ARG A 6 15.16 -6.76 -12.20
CA ARG A 6 15.30 -8.22 -12.10
C ARG A 6 14.91 -8.72 -10.72
N LYS A 7 14.39 -9.94 -10.66
CA LYS A 7 14.14 -10.63 -9.40
C LYS A 7 15.43 -10.70 -8.57
N ASN A 8 15.31 -10.43 -7.28
CA ASN A 8 16.40 -10.33 -6.30
C ASN A 8 17.35 -9.14 -6.52
N GLY A 9 17.10 -8.31 -7.51
CA GLY A 9 17.81 -7.06 -7.69
C GLY A 9 17.21 -5.95 -6.82
N LEU A 10 17.74 -4.74 -6.97
CA LEU A 10 17.26 -3.56 -6.24
C LEU A 10 16.61 -2.57 -7.21
N VAL A 11 15.57 -1.91 -6.73
CA VAL A 11 14.93 -0.78 -7.42
C VAL A 11 14.81 0.40 -6.48
N GLN A 12 14.70 1.58 -7.07
CA GLN A 12 14.39 2.82 -6.36
C GLN A 12 13.41 3.62 -7.20
N LEU A 13 12.79 4.64 -6.61
CA LEU A 13 11.94 5.54 -7.36
C LEU A 13 12.76 6.22 -8.46
N ASN A 14 12.22 6.21 -9.68
CA ASN A 14 12.83 6.95 -10.79
C ASN A 14 12.43 8.44 -10.71
N GLU A 15 12.83 9.22 -11.71
CA GLU A 15 12.52 10.64 -11.77
C GLU A 15 11.02 10.92 -11.68
N VAL A 16 10.19 10.14 -12.37
CA VAL A 16 8.72 10.26 -12.34
C VAL A 16 8.17 9.94 -10.96
N GLY A 17 8.68 8.87 -10.33
CA GLY A 17 8.28 8.48 -8.98
C GLY A 17 8.67 9.51 -7.93
N VAL A 18 9.87 10.06 -8.02
CA VAL A 18 10.34 11.13 -7.13
C VAL A 18 9.48 12.38 -7.28
N GLU A 19 9.17 12.78 -8.53
CA GLU A 19 8.30 13.93 -8.77
C GLU A 19 6.91 13.73 -8.16
N LYS A 20 6.34 12.55 -8.32
CA LYS A 20 5.05 12.22 -7.70
C LYS A 20 5.12 12.29 -6.18
N ALA A 21 6.17 11.76 -5.58
CA ALA A 21 6.38 11.80 -4.13
C ALA A 21 6.47 13.23 -3.63
N GLN A 22 7.17 14.11 -4.35
CA GLN A 22 7.27 15.53 -4.02
C GLN A 22 5.91 16.24 -4.08
N ARG A 23 5.10 15.95 -5.08
CA ARG A 23 3.75 16.51 -5.17
C ARG A 23 2.87 16.06 -4.00
N LEU A 24 2.96 14.79 -3.62
CA LEU A 24 2.19 14.23 -2.51
C LEU A 24 2.67 14.76 -1.14
N SER A 25 3.87 15.32 -1.05
CA SER A 25 4.36 15.93 0.18
C SER A 25 3.70 17.26 0.52
N ARG A 26 2.94 17.83 -0.41
CA ARG A 26 2.22 19.11 -0.25
C ARG A 26 3.12 20.23 0.23
N GLY A 27 4.21 20.47 -0.50
CA GLY A 27 5.15 21.54 -0.18
C GLY A 27 6.00 21.27 1.06
N GLY A 28 6.26 20.02 1.36
CA GLY A 28 7.08 19.62 2.51
C GLY A 28 6.30 19.40 3.80
N LYS A 29 4.96 19.50 3.75
CA LYS A 29 4.11 19.22 4.90
C LYS A 29 4.19 17.77 5.36
N TYR A 30 4.36 16.85 4.40
CA TYR A 30 4.53 15.42 4.66
C TYR A 30 5.85 14.94 4.07
N GLU A 31 6.40 13.85 4.62
CA GLU A 31 7.59 13.23 4.04
C GLU A 31 7.26 12.73 2.63
N PRO A 32 8.10 13.06 1.62
CA PRO A 32 7.85 12.61 0.25
C PRO A 32 7.83 11.09 0.15
N ALA A 33 6.74 10.55 -0.39
CA ALA A 33 6.58 9.12 -0.62
C ALA A 33 5.47 8.89 -1.63
N ILE A 34 5.52 7.78 -2.34
CA ILE A 34 4.37 7.27 -3.09
C ILE A 34 3.75 6.11 -2.33
N TRP A 35 2.53 5.74 -2.69
CA TRP A 35 1.82 4.64 -2.04
C TRP A 35 1.89 3.39 -2.90
N GLY A 36 2.47 2.32 -2.32
CA GLY A 36 2.36 0.99 -2.88
C GLY A 36 1.22 0.22 -2.22
N LYS A 37 0.76 -0.86 -2.85
CA LYS A 37 -0.32 -1.70 -2.33
C LYS A 37 0.24 -3.02 -1.80
N SER A 38 -0.17 -3.38 -0.58
CA SER A 38 0.15 -4.67 0.02
C SER A 38 -1.13 -5.44 0.29
N ARG A 39 -1.12 -6.76 0.01
CA ARG A 39 -2.25 -7.63 0.31
C ARG A 39 -2.51 -7.65 1.82
N PHE A 40 -3.77 -7.62 2.20
CA PHE A 40 -4.20 -7.69 3.60
C PHE A 40 -3.99 -9.14 4.10
N THR A 41 -3.17 -9.31 5.13
CA THR A 41 -2.83 -10.62 5.68
C THR A 41 -3.84 -11.09 6.72
N GLU A 42 -3.76 -12.37 7.15
CA GLU A 42 -4.59 -12.89 8.24
C GLU A 42 -4.32 -12.15 9.55
N GLU A 43 -3.07 -11.74 9.79
CA GLU A 43 -2.71 -10.95 10.97
C GLU A 43 -3.36 -9.57 10.93
N ASP A 44 -3.36 -8.91 9.77
CA ASP A 44 -4.06 -7.65 9.56
C ASP A 44 -5.56 -7.81 9.80
N ASN A 45 -6.13 -8.91 9.29
CA ASN A 45 -7.55 -9.22 9.44
C ASN A 45 -7.93 -9.41 10.92
N ALA A 46 -7.09 -10.10 11.68
CA ALA A 46 -7.29 -10.29 13.12
C ALA A 46 -7.27 -8.94 13.84
N ARG A 47 -6.32 -8.08 13.52
CA ARG A 47 -6.25 -6.72 14.09
C ARG A 47 -7.45 -5.87 13.71
N TYR A 48 -7.89 -5.95 12.48
CA TYR A 48 -9.08 -5.23 12.02
C TYR A 48 -10.33 -5.65 12.79
N ARG A 49 -10.54 -6.97 12.96
CA ARG A 49 -11.67 -7.50 13.72
C ARG A 49 -11.62 -7.07 15.19
N ALA A 50 -10.45 -7.13 15.80
CA ALA A 50 -10.26 -6.72 17.19
C ALA A 50 -10.58 -5.23 17.37
N ASP A 51 -10.15 -4.39 16.44
CA ASP A 51 -10.43 -2.95 16.48
C ASP A 51 -11.93 -2.65 16.33
N ILE A 52 -12.62 -3.33 15.42
CA ILE A 52 -14.07 -3.18 15.24
C ILE A 52 -14.80 -3.62 16.51
N GLN A 53 -14.42 -4.73 17.12
CA GLN A 53 -15.04 -5.19 18.36
C GLN A 53 -14.82 -4.22 19.52
N LYS A 54 -13.66 -3.61 19.60
CA LYS A 54 -13.36 -2.58 20.58
C LYS A 54 -14.26 -1.35 20.39
N GLN A 55 -14.42 -0.90 19.15
CA GLN A 55 -15.30 0.23 18.84
C GLN A 55 -16.76 -0.07 19.20
N ILE A 56 -17.23 -1.29 18.91
CA ILE A 56 -18.58 -1.72 19.27
C ILE A 56 -18.76 -1.69 20.80
N ALA A 57 -17.81 -2.24 21.55
CA ALA A 57 -17.88 -2.26 23.03
C ALA A 57 -17.91 -0.85 23.61
N GLU A 58 -17.10 0.06 23.09
CA GLU A 58 -17.07 1.46 23.52
C GLU A 58 -18.39 2.18 23.20
N ALA A 59 -18.95 1.95 22.01
CA ALA A 59 -20.23 2.54 21.64
C ALA A 59 -21.38 2.00 22.49
N GLU A 60 -21.43 0.71 22.77
CA GLU A 60 -22.45 0.10 23.65
C GLU A 60 -22.35 0.65 25.08
N ALA A 61 -21.14 0.79 25.61
CA ALA A 61 -20.92 1.38 26.92
C ALA A 61 -21.40 2.83 27.01
N ALA A 62 -21.30 3.57 25.92
CA ALA A 62 -21.78 4.96 25.82
C ALA A 62 -23.26 5.06 25.45
N GLY A 63 -23.97 3.95 25.25
CA GLY A 63 -25.37 3.93 24.83
C GLY A 63 -25.61 4.37 23.40
N GLU A 64 -24.57 4.32 22.55
CA GLU A 64 -24.65 4.72 21.16
C GLU A 64 -25.02 3.55 20.24
N ASP A 65 -25.61 3.88 19.08
CA ASP A 65 -25.93 2.90 18.06
C ASP A 65 -24.64 2.40 17.38
N THR A 66 -24.50 1.08 17.25
CA THR A 66 -23.33 0.44 16.63
C THR A 66 -23.49 0.19 15.13
N TRP A 67 -24.65 0.53 14.55
CA TRP A 67 -24.93 0.24 13.15
C TRP A 67 -23.91 0.85 12.20
N SER A 68 -23.52 2.10 12.42
CA SER A 68 -22.52 2.79 11.57
C SER A 68 -21.11 2.18 11.64
N ILE A 69 -20.83 1.42 12.70
CA ILE A 69 -19.54 0.73 12.88
C ILE A 69 -19.53 -0.58 12.09
N THR A 70 -20.66 -1.31 12.09
CA THR A 70 -20.74 -2.65 11.52
C THR A 70 -21.26 -2.70 10.09
N MET A 71 -21.92 -1.66 9.63
CA MET A 71 -22.60 -1.64 8.33
C MET A 71 -22.06 -0.49 7.47
N ARG A 72 -22.08 -0.70 6.16
CA ARG A 72 -21.86 0.39 5.20
C ARG A 72 -23.16 1.14 4.94
N ASP A 73 -23.05 2.31 4.31
CA ASP A 73 -24.24 3.14 3.98
C ASP A 73 -25.26 2.42 3.09
N ASP A 74 -24.82 1.41 2.34
CA ASP A 74 -25.69 0.57 1.51
C ASP A 74 -26.37 -0.57 2.27
N GLY A 75 -26.18 -0.66 3.59
CA GLY A 75 -26.77 -1.70 4.44
C GLY A 75 -26.00 -3.01 4.48
N GLU A 76 -24.84 -3.08 3.83
CA GLU A 76 -24.01 -4.29 3.85
C GLU A 76 -23.03 -4.27 5.03
N SER A 77 -22.73 -5.47 5.57
CA SER A 77 -21.71 -5.61 6.60
C SER A 77 -20.34 -5.17 6.11
N ARG A 78 -19.59 -4.47 6.96
CA ARG A 78 -18.21 -4.10 6.66
C ARG A 78 -17.34 -5.34 6.65
N LEU A 79 -16.73 -5.58 5.51
CA LEU A 79 -15.73 -6.63 5.36
C LEU A 79 -14.33 -6.02 5.55
N PRO A 80 -13.35 -6.82 6.01
CA PRO A 80 -11.98 -6.32 6.09
C PRO A 80 -11.46 -5.95 4.69
N PRO A 81 -10.64 -4.90 4.58
CA PRO A 81 -10.05 -4.52 3.30
C PRO A 81 -9.16 -5.64 2.75
N THR A 82 -9.05 -5.72 1.43
CA THR A 82 -8.20 -6.74 0.78
C THR A 82 -6.75 -6.29 0.64
N SER A 83 -6.50 -5.01 0.79
CA SER A 83 -5.15 -4.44 0.68
C SER A 83 -4.97 -3.26 1.63
N THR A 84 -3.72 -2.96 1.93
CA THR A 84 -3.32 -1.78 2.68
C THR A 84 -2.26 -1.02 1.89
N SER A 85 -2.09 0.26 2.19
CA SER A 85 -1.09 1.10 1.52
C SER A 85 0.19 1.13 2.32
N VAL A 86 1.33 1.07 1.61
CA VAL A 86 2.68 1.14 2.18
C VAL A 86 3.42 2.26 1.49
N ARG A 87 4.12 3.08 2.25
CA ARG A 87 4.91 4.20 1.71
C ARG A 87 6.20 3.72 1.07
N ILE A 88 6.46 4.22 -0.13
CA ILE A 88 7.71 3.98 -0.85
C ILE A 88 8.44 5.32 -0.96
N TYR A 89 9.65 5.38 -0.43
CA TYR A 89 10.40 6.62 -0.27
C TYR A 89 11.44 6.82 -1.37
N PRO A 90 11.63 8.07 -1.83
CA PRO A 90 12.73 8.39 -2.75
C PRO A 90 14.10 8.08 -2.13
N GLY A 91 15.04 7.67 -2.96
CA GLY A 91 16.42 7.45 -2.55
C GLY A 91 16.67 6.19 -1.74
N ARG A 92 15.65 5.37 -1.52
CA ARG A 92 15.80 4.08 -0.82
C ARG A 92 15.77 2.93 -1.82
N PRO A 93 16.71 1.98 -1.72
CA PRO A 93 16.64 0.76 -2.52
C PRO A 93 15.65 -0.23 -1.90
N TYR A 94 14.92 -0.94 -2.76
CA TYR A 94 13.99 -1.99 -2.37
C TYR A 94 14.31 -3.27 -3.13
N THR A 95 14.27 -4.40 -2.45
CA THR A 95 14.51 -5.70 -3.09
C THR A 95 13.32 -6.09 -3.95
N VAL A 96 13.58 -6.51 -5.18
CA VAL A 96 12.56 -6.98 -6.12
C VAL A 96 12.26 -8.45 -5.86
N LEU A 97 11.01 -8.75 -5.55
CA LEU A 97 10.53 -10.12 -5.38
C LEU A 97 10.02 -10.70 -6.71
N LYS A 98 9.35 -9.87 -7.50
CA LYS A 98 8.91 -10.18 -8.86
C LYS A 98 9.09 -8.97 -9.74
N ALA A 99 9.77 -9.15 -10.87
CA ALA A 99 10.08 -8.04 -11.77
C ALA A 99 8.86 -7.50 -12.51
N ARG A 100 7.86 -8.33 -12.74
CA ARG A 100 6.61 -7.93 -13.40
C ARG A 100 5.45 -8.74 -12.85
N THR A 101 4.42 -8.03 -12.39
CA THR A 101 3.16 -8.64 -11.92
C THR A 101 1.98 -7.78 -12.39
N GLN A 102 0.78 -8.35 -12.33
CA GLN A 102 -0.43 -7.58 -12.62
C GLN A 102 -0.92 -6.78 -11.43
N GLY A 103 -0.51 -7.03 -10.22
CA GLY A 103 -0.86 -6.28 -9.03
C GLY A 103 -2.34 -5.90 -8.92
N TYR A 104 -2.66 -4.97 -8.00
CA TYR A 104 -4.02 -4.48 -7.81
C TYR A 104 -4.43 -3.37 -8.78
N TRP A 105 -3.46 -2.65 -9.35
CA TRP A 105 -3.75 -1.58 -10.28
C TRP A 105 -3.64 -2.05 -11.70
N ASN A 106 -4.62 -1.72 -12.50
CA ASN A 106 -4.61 -1.98 -13.91
C ASN A 106 -4.19 -0.72 -14.66
N TYR A 107 -2.88 -0.51 -14.79
CA TYR A 107 -2.32 0.60 -15.55
C TYR A 107 -2.20 0.18 -17.01
N ARG A 108 -3.23 0.43 -17.77
CA ARG A 108 -3.37 -0.06 -19.16
C ARG A 108 -2.22 0.28 -20.10
N LYS A 109 -1.54 1.41 -19.86
CA LYS A 109 -0.47 1.90 -20.76
C LYS A 109 0.91 1.57 -20.24
N HIS A 110 1.02 0.89 -19.12
CA HIS A 110 2.30 0.64 -18.49
C HIS A 110 2.61 -0.83 -18.40
N SER A 111 3.86 -1.15 -18.28
CA SER A 111 4.38 -2.51 -18.30
C SER A 111 4.05 -3.32 -17.04
N GLY A 112 3.00 -2.95 -16.34
CA GLY A 112 2.55 -3.65 -15.14
C GLY A 112 3.22 -3.14 -13.88
N GLN A 113 3.33 -4.01 -12.92
CA GLN A 113 3.84 -3.67 -11.60
C GLN A 113 4.99 -4.57 -11.23
N CYS A 114 5.84 -4.10 -10.31
CA CYS A 114 6.82 -4.94 -9.70
C CYS A 114 6.44 -5.18 -8.23
N LEU A 115 6.76 -6.38 -7.74
CA LEU A 115 6.55 -6.72 -6.34
C LEU A 115 7.87 -6.52 -5.62
N ILE A 116 7.87 -5.68 -4.60
CA ILE A 116 9.06 -5.34 -3.82
C ILE A 116 8.85 -5.68 -2.36
N LEU A 117 9.94 -5.80 -1.63
CA LEU A 117 9.90 -6.04 -0.19
C LEU A 117 10.10 -4.71 0.54
N ASP A 118 9.15 -4.37 1.43
CA ASP A 118 9.32 -3.25 2.34
C ASP A 118 10.12 -3.71 3.57
N PRO A 119 11.35 -3.20 3.77
CA PRO A 119 12.19 -3.66 4.87
C PRO A 119 11.68 -3.27 6.26
N GLU A 120 10.88 -2.21 6.36
CA GLU A 120 10.36 -1.76 7.66
C GLU A 120 9.23 -2.65 8.18
N THR A 121 8.34 -3.09 7.29
CA THR A 121 7.17 -3.89 7.68
C THR A 121 7.30 -5.37 7.33
N GLY A 122 8.26 -5.72 6.46
CA GLY A 122 8.38 -7.07 5.91
C GLY A 122 7.31 -7.43 4.90
N ARG A 123 6.50 -6.47 4.47
CA ARG A 123 5.39 -6.71 3.54
C ARG A 123 5.87 -6.77 2.10
N GLU A 124 5.18 -7.58 1.31
CA GLU A 124 5.29 -7.59 -0.14
C GLU A 124 4.39 -6.48 -0.70
N VAL A 125 4.96 -5.59 -1.50
CA VAL A 125 4.28 -4.39 -1.97
C VAL A 125 4.32 -4.32 -3.48
N TRP A 126 3.15 -4.12 -4.11
CA TRP A 126 3.06 -3.84 -5.54
C TRP A 126 3.26 -2.35 -5.78
N VAL A 127 4.19 -2.04 -6.68
CA VAL A 127 4.43 -0.67 -7.13
C VAL A 127 4.45 -0.66 -8.66
N PRO A 128 3.83 0.36 -9.32
CA PRO A 128 3.88 0.45 -10.77
C PRO A 128 5.31 0.58 -11.27
N ARG A 129 5.70 -0.22 -12.24
CA ARG A 129 7.03 -0.15 -12.84
C ARG A 129 7.35 1.23 -13.41
N TYR A 130 6.32 1.96 -13.79
CA TYR A 130 6.42 3.33 -14.28
C TYR A 130 7.13 4.28 -13.30
N PHE A 131 7.05 4.01 -12.01
CA PHE A 131 7.61 4.87 -10.97
C PHE A 131 8.97 4.42 -10.42
N VAL A 132 9.49 3.29 -10.89
CA VAL A 132 10.74 2.72 -10.35
C VAL A 132 11.74 2.42 -11.46
N GLU A 133 13.01 2.35 -11.05
CA GLU A 133 14.12 1.98 -11.94
C GLU A 133 15.06 1.04 -11.20
N ALA A 134 15.80 0.24 -11.96
CA ALA A 134 16.83 -0.62 -11.40
C ALA A 134 17.99 0.23 -10.85
N VAL A 135 18.47 -0.17 -9.70
CA VAL A 135 19.64 0.48 -9.10
C VAL A 135 20.92 -0.03 -9.72
#